data_2231c3474b882f0540f235ec460251c8
#
_entry.id   2231c3474b882f0540f235ec460251c8
#
_cell.length_a   1.000
_cell.length_b   1.000
_cell.length_c   1.000
_cell.angle_alpha   90.00
_cell.angle_beta   90.00
_cell.angle_gamma   90.00
#
_symmetry.space_group_name_H-M   'P 1'
#
loop_
_entity.id
_entity.type
_entity.pdbx_description
1 polymer ?
#
loop_
_entity_poly.entity_id
_entity_poly.type
_entity_poly.pdbx_seq_one_letter_code
_entity_poly.pdbx_strand_id
1 'polypeptide(L)'
;MYDSNVFKQFEIYALHNKLKRLRKSFACDTETALVPHAFNGRGSLRLIQFWSPKYAFCVDTYNLTQREWDTLTEFFADPNLVIVFHNAKFDLRVFEACGIKIAGKIHDSMLQSYVINNGIPSKSLDPINKIAQPHSLFSVVRRELGILMDKTLQAQDWMKAVLTEQDIEYGMKDVEYTYKVCRKMMKRIKSE
;
A
#
# COMPACT_ATOMS: atom_id res chain seq x y z
N MET A 1 7.56 -14.48 -9.21
CA MET A 1 8.95 -14.06 -8.98
C MET A 1 8.92 -12.54 -8.91
N TYR A 2 9.08 -11.94 -7.73
CA TYR A 2 9.19 -10.50 -7.60
C TYR A 2 10.53 -10.08 -8.16
N ASP A 3 10.56 -8.99 -8.94
CA ASP A 3 11.83 -8.38 -9.33
C ASP A 3 12.44 -7.78 -8.05
N SER A 4 13.31 -8.56 -7.41
CA SER A 4 13.94 -8.26 -6.13
C SER A 4 15.01 -7.16 -6.22
N ASN A 5 15.06 -6.44 -7.34
CA ASN A 5 15.92 -5.30 -7.49
C ASN A 5 15.47 -4.17 -6.57
N VAL A 6 15.87 -4.26 -5.32
CA VAL A 6 15.89 -3.14 -4.38
C VAL A 6 16.94 -2.15 -4.92
N PHE A 7 16.47 -1.11 -5.55
CA PHE A 7 17.34 -0.16 -6.23
C PHE A 7 17.99 0.78 -5.23
N LYS A 8 19.28 0.59 -5.01
CA LYS A 8 20.11 1.46 -4.17
C LYS A 8 20.50 2.79 -4.81
N GLN A 9 20.31 2.94 -6.13
CA GLN A 9 20.50 4.21 -6.86
C GLN A 9 19.52 4.27 -8.02
N PHE A 10 18.54 5.19 -7.93
CA PHE A 10 17.63 5.46 -9.03
C PHE A 10 18.20 6.56 -9.92
N GLU A 11 18.47 6.22 -11.16
CA GLU A 11 18.43 7.23 -12.20
C GLU A 11 16.95 7.63 -12.40
N ILE A 12 16.68 8.92 -12.49
CA ILE A 12 15.32 9.50 -12.68
C ILE A 12 14.56 8.81 -13.80
N TYR A 13 15.23 8.48 -14.90
CA TYR A 13 14.63 7.74 -16.00
C TYR A 13 14.12 6.35 -15.57
N ALA A 14 14.77 5.72 -14.61
CA ALA A 14 14.34 4.42 -14.11
C ALA A 14 13.02 4.54 -13.33
N LEU A 15 12.88 5.52 -12.44
CA LEU A 15 11.65 5.75 -11.68
C LEU A 15 10.48 6.10 -12.60
N HIS A 16 10.65 7.07 -13.48
CA HIS A 16 9.62 7.48 -14.43
C HIS A 16 9.14 6.32 -15.32
N ASN A 17 10.07 5.53 -15.85
CA ASN A 17 9.73 4.37 -16.67
C ASN A 17 9.01 3.28 -15.88
N LYS A 18 9.37 3.08 -14.62
CA LYS A 18 8.67 2.13 -13.73
C LYS A 18 7.25 2.57 -13.45
N LEU A 19 7.04 3.83 -13.10
CA LEU A 19 5.72 4.41 -12.86
C LEU A 19 4.82 4.28 -14.12
N LYS A 20 5.33 4.55 -15.31
CA LYS A 20 4.59 4.34 -16.57
C LYS A 20 4.15 2.90 -16.80
N ARG A 21 4.90 1.90 -16.32
CA ARG A 21 4.56 0.47 -16.46
C ARG A 21 3.39 0.03 -15.56
N LEU A 22 3.09 0.76 -14.49
CA LEU A 22 1.98 0.43 -13.59
C LEU A 22 0.60 0.48 -14.27
N ARG A 23 0.48 1.14 -15.40
CA ARG A 23 -0.81 1.44 -16.03
C ARG A 23 -1.68 2.34 -15.14
N LYS A 24 -2.99 2.43 -15.48
CA LYS A 24 -3.91 3.33 -14.78
C LYS A 24 -4.49 2.77 -13.48
N SER A 25 -4.32 1.46 -13.20
CA SER A 25 -4.89 0.84 -11.98
C SER A 25 -3.85 -0.03 -11.29
N PHE A 26 -3.55 0.29 -10.05
CA PHE A 26 -2.58 -0.40 -9.20
C PHE A 26 -2.94 -0.24 -7.72
N ALA A 27 -2.37 -1.09 -6.86
CA ALA A 27 -2.36 -0.86 -5.42
C ALA A 27 -1.09 -0.12 -4.99
N CYS A 28 -1.22 0.69 -3.96
CA CYS A 28 -0.13 1.41 -3.32
C CYS A 28 -0.23 1.26 -1.80
N ASP A 29 0.91 1.22 -1.15
CA ASP A 29 1.04 1.19 0.30
C ASP A 29 2.30 1.95 0.72
N THR A 30 2.39 2.35 2.00
CA THR A 30 3.53 3.12 2.52
C THR A 30 4.03 2.57 3.84
N GLU A 31 5.36 2.48 3.98
CA GLU A 31 6.00 2.17 5.25
C GLU A 31 6.69 3.41 5.81
N THR A 32 6.50 3.67 7.09
CA THR A 32 6.88 4.93 7.73
C THR A 32 7.54 4.73 9.07
N ALA A 33 8.06 5.82 9.63
CA ALA A 33 8.34 5.88 11.05
C ALA A 33 7.07 5.56 11.86
N LEU A 34 7.24 5.04 13.07
CA LEU A 34 6.13 4.74 13.95
C LEU A 34 5.30 5.99 14.29
N VAL A 35 4.00 5.82 14.43
CA VAL A 35 3.08 6.88 14.93
C VAL A 35 3.53 7.33 16.34
N PRO A 36 3.58 8.67 16.64
CA PRO A 36 3.01 9.77 15.85
C PRO A 36 3.91 10.37 14.76
N HIS A 37 5.12 9.88 14.60
CA HIS A 37 6.14 10.48 13.72
C HIS A 37 5.92 10.19 12.22
N ALA A 38 5.01 9.29 11.88
CA ALA A 38 4.70 8.91 10.49
C ALA A 38 4.33 10.10 9.56
N PHE A 39 3.89 11.21 10.14
CA PHE A 39 3.41 12.39 9.41
C PHE A 39 4.36 13.59 9.47
N ASN A 40 5.63 13.37 9.77
CA ASN A 40 6.65 14.43 9.91
C ASN A 40 7.32 14.77 8.55
N GLY A 41 6.67 14.49 7.44
CA GLY A 41 7.17 14.78 6.10
C GLY A 41 8.05 13.68 5.51
N ARG A 42 8.85 14.05 4.49
CA ARG A 42 9.64 13.09 3.68
C ARG A 42 10.60 12.23 4.50
N GLY A 43 11.16 12.77 5.57
CA GLY A 43 12.06 12.03 6.45
C GLY A 43 11.39 10.92 7.28
N SER A 44 10.06 10.84 7.26
CA SER A 44 9.29 9.82 7.99
C SER A 44 8.74 8.74 7.08
N LEU A 45 8.69 8.96 5.78
CA LEU A 45 8.31 7.97 4.79
C LEU A 45 9.56 7.19 4.38
N ARG A 46 9.48 5.85 4.41
CA ARG A 46 10.62 4.99 4.08
C ARG A 46 10.44 4.24 2.77
N LEU A 47 9.29 3.65 2.59
CA LEU A 47 9.05 2.80 1.43
C LEU A 47 7.69 3.14 0.82
N ILE A 48 7.63 3.19 -0.51
CA ILE A 48 6.38 3.25 -1.27
C ILE A 48 6.33 1.98 -2.12
N GLN A 49 5.31 1.15 -1.90
CA GLN A 49 5.10 -0.07 -2.65
C GLN A 49 4.04 0.15 -3.73
N PHE A 50 4.28 -0.43 -4.89
CA PHE A 50 3.37 -0.41 -6.04
C PHE A 50 3.13 -1.82 -6.57
N TRP A 51 1.88 -2.18 -6.76
CA TRP A 51 1.54 -3.49 -7.32
C TRP A 51 0.41 -3.40 -8.34
N SER A 52 0.63 -4.05 -9.48
CA SER A 52 -0.39 -4.32 -10.50
C SER A 52 -0.22 -5.75 -11.02
N PRO A 53 -1.22 -6.37 -11.68
CA PRO A 53 -1.12 -7.76 -12.14
C PRO A 53 0.05 -8.06 -13.08
N LYS A 54 0.64 -7.05 -13.68
CA LYS A 54 1.72 -7.20 -14.66
C LYS A 54 3.05 -6.64 -14.21
N TYR A 55 3.06 -5.81 -13.19
CA TYR A 55 4.25 -5.13 -12.75
C TYR A 55 4.15 -4.69 -11.29
N ALA A 56 5.19 -4.95 -10.53
CA ALA A 56 5.29 -4.57 -9.13
C ALA A 56 6.71 -4.11 -8.81
N PHE A 57 6.84 -3.12 -7.96
CA PHE A 57 8.11 -2.61 -7.44
C PHE A 57 7.90 -1.77 -6.21
N CYS A 58 8.97 -1.47 -5.48
CA CYS A 58 8.96 -0.50 -4.40
C CYS A 58 10.00 0.60 -4.64
N VAL A 59 9.81 1.72 -3.95
CA VAL A 59 10.70 2.87 -3.93
C VAL A 59 11.15 3.09 -2.50
N ASP A 60 12.44 2.92 -2.23
CA ASP A 60 13.07 3.35 -0.99
C ASP A 60 13.31 4.86 -1.08
N THR A 61 12.65 5.63 -0.21
CA THR A 61 12.66 7.08 -0.30
C THR A 61 13.86 7.73 0.40
N TYR A 62 14.67 6.93 1.08
CA TYR A 62 15.74 7.43 1.98
C TYR A 62 16.75 8.35 1.29
N ASN A 63 17.03 8.09 0.02
CA ASN A 63 18.02 8.82 -0.75
C ASN A 63 17.45 9.45 -2.03
N LEU A 64 16.14 9.68 -2.10
CA LEU A 64 15.55 10.32 -3.26
C LEU A 64 16.02 11.76 -3.40
N THR A 65 16.45 12.12 -4.60
CA THR A 65 16.75 13.48 -4.99
C THR A 65 15.46 14.31 -5.08
N GLN A 66 15.56 15.63 -5.03
CA GLN A 66 14.40 16.52 -5.25
C GLN A 66 13.67 16.19 -6.56
N ARG A 67 14.41 15.92 -7.63
CA ARG A 67 13.84 15.61 -8.95
C ARG A 67 13.06 14.29 -8.97
N GLU A 68 13.46 13.29 -8.18
CA GLU A 68 12.69 12.04 -8.02
C GLU A 68 11.43 12.27 -7.21
N TRP A 69 11.48 13.11 -6.16
CA TRP A 69 10.30 13.56 -5.45
C TRP A 69 9.33 14.32 -6.37
N ASP A 70 9.83 15.18 -7.25
CA ASP A 70 9.02 15.89 -8.25
C ASP A 70 8.36 14.91 -9.20
N THR A 71 9.10 13.88 -9.64
CA THR A 71 8.56 12.80 -10.49
C THR A 71 7.41 12.03 -9.81
N LEU A 72 7.53 11.72 -8.51
CA LEU A 72 6.44 11.10 -7.74
C LEU A 72 5.24 12.04 -7.62
N THR A 73 5.49 13.31 -7.35
CA THR A 73 4.44 14.34 -7.22
C THR A 73 3.66 14.49 -8.52
N GLU A 74 4.34 14.60 -9.66
CA GLU A 74 3.73 14.66 -10.99
C GLU A 74 2.94 13.40 -11.31
N PHE A 75 3.48 12.22 -10.99
CA PHE A 75 2.79 10.95 -11.20
C PHE A 75 1.46 10.89 -10.45
N PHE A 76 1.45 11.20 -9.15
CA PHE A 76 0.23 11.14 -8.33
C PHE A 76 -0.77 12.26 -8.64
N ALA A 77 -0.35 13.33 -9.32
CA ALA A 77 -1.21 14.41 -9.80
C ALA A 77 -2.05 14.02 -11.04
N ASP A 78 -1.82 12.85 -11.67
CA ASP A 78 -2.64 12.40 -12.80
C ASP A 78 -4.05 11.99 -12.31
N PRO A 79 -5.14 12.70 -12.71
CA PRO A 79 -6.50 12.38 -12.27
C PRO A 79 -7.04 11.08 -12.89
N ASN A 80 -6.37 10.51 -13.90
CA ASN A 80 -6.78 9.27 -14.53
C ASN A 80 -6.31 8.01 -13.81
N LEU A 81 -5.50 8.15 -12.77
CA LEU A 81 -5.08 7.02 -11.96
C LEU A 81 -6.23 6.45 -11.14
N VAL A 82 -6.20 5.14 -10.96
CA VAL A 82 -7.09 4.41 -10.05
C VAL A 82 -6.21 3.66 -9.06
N ILE A 83 -6.16 4.16 -7.83
CA ILE A 83 -5.24 3.67 -6.82
C ILE A 83 -6.02 2.93 -5.74
N VAL A 84 -5.54 1.74 -5.41
CA VAL A 84 -6.12 0.89 -4.36
C VAL A 84 -5.23 0.95 -3.13
N PHE A 85 -5.83 1.26 -1.99
CA PHE A 85 -5.19 1.24 -0.68
C PHE A 85 -5.94 0.30 0.27
N HIS A 86 -5.33 0.03 1.41
CA HIS A 86 -6.00 -0.53 2.57
C HIS A 86 -5.87 0.44 3.74
N ASN A 87 -6.97 1.05 4.18
CA ASN A 87 -6.97 2.19 5.10
C ASN A 87 -6.33 3.45 4.48
N ALA A 88 -6.79 3.80 3.29
CA ALA A 88 -6.29 4.92 2.48
C ALA A 88 -6.06 6.23 3.26
N LYS A 89 -6.83 6.48 4.32
CA LYS A 89 -6.69 7.67 5.16
C LYS A 89 -5.29 7.82 5.73
N PHE A 90 -4.63 6.71 6.08
CA PHE A 90 -3.26 6.75 6.60
C PHE A 90 -2.29 7.19 5.51
N ASP A 91 -2.26 6.50 4.38
CA ASP A 91 -1.33 6.77 3.29
C ASP A 91 -1.51 8.16 2.70
N LEU A 92 -2.77 8.60 2.54
CA LEU A 92 -3.07 9.95 2.06
C LEU A 92 -2.48 11.04 2.96
N ARG A 93 -2.52 10.87 4.28
CA ARG A 93 -1.89 11.80 5.22
C ARG A 93 -0.36 11.75 5.13
N VAL A 94 0.21 10.57 4.91
CA VAL A 94 1.67 10.43 4.70
C VAL A 94 2.08 11.16 3.43
N PHE A 95 1.39 10.96 2.32
CA PHE A 95 1.67 11.64 1.05
C PHE A 95 1.50 13.15 1.17
N GLU A 96 0.42 13.61 1.81
CA GLU A 96 0.18 15.04 2.05
C GLU A 96 1.32 15.67 2.87
N ALA A 97 1.78 15.02 3.94
CA ALA A 97 2.90 15.46 4.73
C ALA A 97 4.21 15.53 3.92
N CYS A 98 4.36 14.69 2.89
CA CYS A 98 5.48 14.73 1.95
C CYS A 98 5.33 15.76 0.83
N GLY A 99 4.22 16.49 0.76
CA GLY A 99 3.90 17.44 -0.30
C GLY A 99 3.34 16.80 -1.56
N ILE A 100 2.89 15.55 -1.50
CA ILE A 100 2.29 14.82 -2.63
C ILE A 100 0.77 14.83 -2.49
N LYS A 101 0.09 15.37 -3.49
CA LYS A 101 -1.38 15.34 -3.58
C LYS A 101 -1.81 14.30 -4.60
N ILE A 102 -2.63 13.35 -4.15
CA ILE A 102 -3.21 12.33 -5.03
C ILE A 102 -4.48 12.88 -5.69
N ALA A 103 -4.48 13.00 -7.02
CA ALA A 103 -5.62 13.49 -7.80
C ALA A 103 -6.48 12.37 -8.38
N GLY A 104 -5.96 11.14 -8.43
CA GLY A 104 -6.63 9.99 -8.99
C GLY A 104 -7.79 9.46 -8.15
N LYS A 105 -8.56 8.53 -8.72
CA LYS A 105 -9.62 7.83 -8.02
C LYS A 105 -9.04 6.85 -7.01
N ILE A 106 -9.55 6.88 -5.79
CA ILE A 106 -9.12 6.02 -4.69
C ILE A 106 -10.16 4.93 -4.44
N HIS A 107 -9.68 3.69 -4.29
CA HIS A 107 -10.40 2.58 -3.73
C HIS A 107 -9.77 2.15 -2.42
N ASP A 108 -10.55 2.07 -1.37
CA ASP A 108 -10.11 1.63 -0.05
C ASP A 108 -10.72 0.25 0.27
N SER A 109 -9.88 -0.77 0.35
CA SER A 109 -10.32 -2.14 0.61
C SER A 109 -10.83 -2.34 2.04
N MET A 110 -10.39 -1.51 3.00
CA MET A 110 -10.93 -1.52 4.35
C MET A 110 -12.37 -1.00 4.35
N LEU A 111 -12.65 0.13 3.70
CA LEU A 111 -14.00 0.67 3.58
C LEU A 111 -14.92 -0.26 2.79
N GLN A 112 -14.44 -0.89 1.72
CA GLN A 112 -15.20 -1.92 1.00
C GLN A 112 -15.60 -3.08 1.92
N SER A 113 -14.67 -3.51 2.78
CA SER A 113 -14.94 -4.56 3.78
C SER A 113 -16.03 -4.13 4.77
N TYR A 114 -16.05 -2.87 5.20
CA TYR A 114 -17.12 -2.31 6.04
C TYR A 114 -18.48 -2.37 5.32
N VAL A 115 -18.53 -1.90 4.08
CA VAL A 115 -19.78 -1.85 3.29
C VAL A 115 -20.36 -3.24 3.08
N ILE A 116 -19.56 -4.20 2.59
CA ILE A 116 -20.00 -5.58 2.32
C ILE A 116 -20.53 -6.28 3.58
N ASN A 117 -19.97 -5.98 4.73
CA ASN A 117 -20.37 -6.61 5.97
C ASN A 117 -21.36 -5.75 6.80
N ASN A 118 -21.98 -4.73 6.19
CA ASN A 118 -22.97 -3.84 6.80
C ASN A 118 -22.53 -3.25 8.15
N GLY A 119 -21.23 -2.98 8.30
CA GLY A 119 -20.66 -2.50 9.54
C GLY A 119 -20.71 -3.51 10.70
N ILE A 120 -20.98 -4.79 10.44
CA ILE A 120 -21.12 -5.83 11.47
C ILE A 120 -19.84 -5.87 12.34
N PRO A 121 -19.99 -5.80 13.67
CA PRO A 121 -18.85 -5.84 14.56
C PRO A 121 -18.04 -7.14 14.45
N SER A 122 -16.78 -7.05 14.70
CA SER A 122 -15.72 -8.05 14.52
C SER A 122 -16.02 -9.45 15.08
N LYS A 123 -16.68 -9.52 16.19
CA LYS A 123 -16.95 -10.80 16.87
C LYS A 123 -17.77 -11.78 16.04
N SER A 124 -18.57 -11.26 15.11
CA SER A 124 -19.42 -12.06 14.22
C SER A 124 -18.71 -12.48 12.92
N LEU A 125 -17.64 -11.80 12.55
CA LEU A 125 -16.91 -12.03 11.29
C LEU A 125 -15.74 -13.00 11.40
N ASP A 126 -15.23 -13.19 12.61
CA ASP A 126 -14.20 -14.21 12.90
C ASP A 126 -14.42 -14.82 14.30
N PRO A 127 -15.35 -15.80 14.39
CA PRO A 127 -15.71 -16.41 15.68
C PRO A 127 -14.57 -17.20 16.32
N ILE A 128 -13.56 -17.60 15.55
CA ILE A 128 -12.47 -18.45 16.01
C ILE A 128 -11.38 -17.66 16.75
N ASN A 129 -11.10 -16.43 16.33
CA ASN A 129 -9.93 -15.71 16.84
C ASN A 129 -10.21 -14.46 17.67
N LYS A 130 -11.46 -14.12 17.98
CA LYS A 130 -11.82 -12.90 18.75
C LYS A 130 -11.03 -11.65 18.33
N ILE A 131 -10.78 -11.51 17.01
CA ILE A 131 -9.87 -10.48 16.48
C ILE A 131 -10.50 -9.11 16.69
N ALA A 132 -9.78 -8.23 17.37
CA ALA A 132 -10.22 -6.88 17.68
C ALA A 132 -10.35 -5.97 16.42
N GLN A 133 -9.84 -6.39 15.26
CA GLN A 133 -9.80 -5.59 14.03
C GLN A 133 -10.25 -6.41 12.80
N PRO A 134 -11.57 -6.55 12.55
CA PRO A 134 -12.13 -7.44 11.50
C PRO A 134 -11.89 -6.92 10.09
N HIS A 135 -11.60 -5.64 9.97
CA HIS A 135 -11.36 -4.97 8.69
C HIS A 135 -9.87 -4.66 8.47
N SER A 136 -8.95 -5.15 9.35
CA SER A 136 -7.52 -5.13 9.07
C SER A 136 -7.20 -5.95 7.82
N LEU A 137 -6.12 -5.61 7.11
CA LEU A 137 -5.72 -6.33 5.89
C LEU A 137 -5.63 -7.84 6.13
N PHE A 138 -5.00 -8.24 7.23
CA PHE A 138 -4.92 -9.65 7.64
C PHE A 138 -6.29 -10.34 7.71
N SER A 139 -7.27 -9.72 8.38
CA SER A 139 -8.61 -10.29 8.55
C SER A 139 -9.36 -10.35 7.22
N VAL A 140 -9.22 -9.31 6.39
CA VAL A 140 -9.85 -9.24 5.07
C VAL A 140 -9.22 -10.28 4.13
N VAL A 141 -7.91 -10.40 4.09
CA VAL A 141 -7.19 -11.39 3.27
C VAL A 141 -7.58 -12.81 3.67
N ARG A 142 -7.59 -13.11 4.96
CA ARG A 142 -8.01 -14.42 5.46
C ARG A 142 -9.45 -14.73 5.05
N ARG A 143 -10.38 -13.81 5.23
CA ARG A 143 -11.79 -13.99 4.90
C ARG A 143 -12.05 -14.09 3.41
N GLU A 144 -11.44 -13.20 2.63
CA GLU A 144 -11.71 -13.11 1.20
C GLU A 144 -10.88 -14.08 0.36
N LEU A 145 -9.65 -14.37 0.75
CA LEU A 145 -8.72 -15.19 -0.05
C LEU A 145 -8.40 -16.54 0.60
N GLY A 146 -8.73 -16.75 1.87
CA GLY A 146 -8.36 -17.98 2.62
C GLY A 146 -6.87 -18.04 2.97
N ILE A 147 -6.14 -16.93 2.90
CA ILE A 147 -4.69 -16.86 3.12
C ILE A 147 -4.42 -16.36 4.53
N LEU A 148 -3.52 -17.03 5.25
CA LEU A 148 -2.95 -16.54 6.50
C LEU A 148 -1.70 -15.73 6.18
N MET A 149 -1.77 -14.41 6.43
CA MET A 149 -0.60 -13.53 6.29
C MET A 149 0.33 -13.71 7.49
N ASP A 150 1.62 -13.61 7.25
CA ASP A 150 2.61 -13.47 8.31
C ASP A 150 2.55 -12.04 8.89
N LYS A 151 2.53 -11.93 10.22
CA LYS A 151 2.49 -10.64 10.93
C LYS A 151 3.79 -10.31 11.64
N THR A 152 4.81 -11.14 11.52
CA THR A 152 6.04 -11.02 12.31
C THR A 152 6.75 -9.68 12.10
N LEU A 153 6.61 -9.08 10.92
CA LEU A 153 7.26 -7.82 10.56
C LEU A 153 6.33 -6.59 10.62
N GLN A 154 5.08 -6.75 11.06
CA GLN A 154 4.11 -5.65 11.09
C GLN A 154 4.54 -4.48 12.00
N ALA A 155 5.28 -4.75 13.07
CA ALA A 155 5.71 -3.75 14.05
C ALA A 155 7.22 -3.45 13.97
N GLN A 156 7.87 -3.75 12.83
CA GLN A 156 9.30 -3.50 12.70
C GLN A 156 9.62 -2.00 12.58
N ASP A 157 10.86 -1.67 12.87
CA ASP A 157 11.41 -0.35 12.58
C ASP A 157 11.77 -0.24 11.09
N TRP A 158 10.92 0.45 10.33
CA TRP A 158 11.16 0.75 8.93
C TRP A 158 12.25 1.81 8.72
N MET A 159 12.58 2.60 9.74
CA MET A 159 13.59 3.68 9.64
C MET A 159 15.02 3.17 9.84
N LYS A 160 15.24 1.87 9.98
CA LYS A 160 16.58 1.27 10.05
C LYS A 160 17.41 1.59 8.80
N ALA A 161 18.75 1.62 8.95
CA ALA A 161 19.67 2.06 7.91
C ALA A 161 19.57 1.22 6.61
N VAL A 162 19.37 -0.08 6.73
CA VAL A 162 19.27 -1.01 5.59
C VAL A 162 18.02 -1.86 5.70
N LEU A 163 17.19 -1.86 4.66
CA LEU A 163 16.08 -2.80 4.52
C LEU A 163 16.59 -4.13 3.97
N THR A 164 16.16 -5.24 4.56
CA THR A 164 16.47 -6.59 4.11
C THR A 164 15.53 -7.03 2.99
N GLU A 165 15.87 -8.10 2.28
CA GLU A 165 14.97 -8.70 1.28
C GLU A 165 13.65 -9.15 1.91
N GLN A 166 13.67 -9.64 3.16
CA GLN A 166 12.47 -10.05 3.89
C GLN A 166 11.54 -8.85 4.18
N ASP A 167 12.10 -7.68 4.53
CA ASP A 167 11.32 -6.46 4.72
C ASP A 167 10.59 -6.07 3.43
N ILE A 168 11.31 -6.08 2.32
CA ILE A 168 10.76 -5.74 1.01
C ILE A 168 9.69 -6.76 0.58
N GLU A 169 9.95 -8.05 0.77
CA GLU A 169 8.98 -9.11 0.44
C GLU A 169 7.70 -8.95 1.27
N TYR A 170 7.84 -8.61 2.55
CA TYR A 170 6.70 -8.36 3.43
C TYR A 170 5.82 -7.22 2.91
N GLY A 171 6.40 -6.02 2.70
CA GLY A 171 5.65 -4.87 2.18
C GLY A 171 5.05 -5.12 0.80
N MET A 172 5.75 -5.87 -0.07
CA MET A 172 5.23 -6.22 -1.39
C MET A 172 4.06 -7.21 -1.34
N LYS A 173 3.99 -8.09 -0.33
CA LYS A 173 2.83 -8.97 -0.11
C LYS A 173 1.61 -8.17 0.35
N ASP A 174 1.79 -7.19 1.21
CA ASP A 174 0.69 -6.36 1.71
C ASP A 174 0.00 -5.62 0.55
N VAL A 175 0.76 -4.99 -0.34
CA VAL A 175 0.22 -4.27 -1.49
C VAL A 175 -0.40 -5.22 -2.54
N GLU A 176 0.16 -6.42 -2.73
CA GLU A 176 -0.41 -7.45 -3.60
C GLU A 176 -1.79 -7.90 -3.10
N TYR A 177 -1.87 -8.23 -1.82
CA TYR A 177 -3.13 -8.69 -1.22
C TYR A 177 -4.17 -7.58 -1.17
N THR A 178 -3.76 -6.35 -0.91
CA THR A 178 -4.64 -5.17 -0.99
C THR A 178 -5.33 -5.08 -2.35
N TYR A 179 -4.59 -5.22 -3.44
CA TYR A 179 -5.19 -5.24 -4.78
C TYR A 179 -6.15 -6.40 -4.98
N LYS A 180 -5.74 -7.63 -4.61
CA LYS A 180 -6.52 -8.85 -4.81
C LYS A 180 -7.84 -8.82 -4.05
N VAL A 181 -7.83 -8.44 -2.77
CA VAL A 181 -9.06 -8.35 -1.96
C VAL A 181 -9.99 -7.26 -2.47
N CYS A 182 -9.45 -6.08 -2.81
CA CYS A 182 -10.24 -5.00 -3.39
C CYS A 182 -10.96 -5.45 -4.66
N ARG A 183 -10.27 -6.09 -5.60
CA ARG A 183 -10.85 -6.58 -6.85
C ARG A 183 -11.92 -7.64 -6.62
N LYS A 184 -11.73 -8.51 -5.65
CA LYS A 184 -12.74 -9.54 -5.30
C LYS A 184 -13.98 -8.90 -4.68
N MET A 185 -13.80 -8.01 -3.71
CA MET A 185 -14.91 -7.31 -3.05
C MET A 185 -15.69 -6.40 -4.00
N MET A 186 -15.01 -5.71 -4.93
CA MET A 186 -15.68 -4.89 -5.95
C MET A 186 -16.60 -5.68 -6.87
N LYS A 187 -16.31 -6.96 -7.15
CA LYS A 187 -17.21 -7.81 -7.93
C LYS A 187 -18.50 -8.08 -7.17
N ARG A 188 -18.41 -8.31 -5.86
CA ARG A 188 -19.59 -8.52 -5.00
C ARG A 188 -20.45 -7.27 -4.91
N ILE A 189 -19.87 -6.10 -4.66
CA ILE A 189 -20.60 -4.81 -4.57
C ILE A 189 -21.37 -4.48 -5.86
N LYS A 190 -20.88 -4.93 -7.02
CA LYS A 190 -21.54 -4.68 -8.32
C LYS A 190 -22.60 -5.71 -8.68
N SER A 191 -22.65 -6.84 -7.99
CA SER A 191 -23.63 -7.93 -8.22
C SER A 191 -24.84 -7.84 -7.30
N GLU A 192 -24.79 -6.99 -6.30
CA GLU A 192 -25.91 -6.62 -5.41
C GLU A 192 -26.59 -5.33 -5.91
#